data_cf991626e0704c2aec47d73f061553db
#
_entry.id   cf991626e0704c2aec47d73f061553db
#
_cell.length_a   1.000
_cell.length_b   1.000
_cell.length_c   1.000
_cell.angle_alpha   90.00
_cell.angle_beta   90.00
_cell.angle_gamma   90.00
#
_symmetry.space_group_name_H-M   'P 1'
#
loop_
_entity.id
_entity.type
_entity.pdbx_description
1 polymer ?
#
loop_
_entity_poly.entity_id
_entity_poly.type
_entity_poly.pdbx_seq_one_letter_code
_entity_poly.pdbx_strand_id
1 'polypeptide(L)'
;MPRLLRIFLLLLLAITSLFAQKRRKSTPKKKPTAVVTIHQGIFPLKVSKNGRYLTDYYNRPFLLNADAGWTLLQKLRIEDAKVYLANRNAQHFNTVFLQLLPPEPNQTNAYGEAPFYPKEDFSAPNDKYFQYVEEVIKQAARMQMVVALVPAWLGCCRGNWYDVQYKNGVEKCRVYGSYLGNRFKKYSNVVWIMGGDRDPLREEHVQKAMAEGLKSAAPHHLITYHAASSHSSTDVFGSEPWLDFSMVYTYFRGKQGVWTPEMPQVYEVAMAESQKIPRKVFILGEAQYEDENVGNDQMIRRQAYWTILNGGGGHCYGSSIWAFGTNWQEKLLLPGVAQVSLFYKIFSGLPWYLFRPDASNEILVEGRGAYGSNDYGSVSVLPNYRMAAIYLPTSRTVKINVEKIKGSNIRALWISPRTNKRWIGGYFKPKGVRELTPPTLNEDWLLLVGNVGRK
;
A
#
# COMPACT_ATOMS: atom_id res chain seq x y z
N MET A 1 -58.47 -55.48 48.08
CA MET A 1 -58.02 -54.08 48.25
C MET A 1 -56.48 -53.98 48.13
N PRO A 2 -55.81 -54.41 47.07
CA PRO A 2 -54.42 -53.92 46.88
C PRO A 2 -54.08 -53.38 45.46
N ARG A 3 -55.03 -53.25 44.54
CA ARG A 3 -54.71 -52.74 43.19
C ARG A 3 -54.97 -51.23 43.00
N LEU A 4 -55.87 -50.65 43.77
CA LEU A 4 -56.15 -49.21 43.66
C LEU A 4 -55.14 -48.33 44.39
N LEU A 5 -54.40 -48.84 45.35
CA LEU A 5 -53.38 -48.07 46.08
C LEU A 5 -52.10 -47.90 45.28
N ARG A 6 -51.80 -48.88 44.36
CA ARG A 6 -50.59 -48.80 43.47
C ARG A 6 -50.77 -47.82 42.30
N ILE A 7 -51.99 -47.64 41.84
CA ILE A 7 -52.29 -46.69 40.73
C ILE A 7 -52.25 -45.24 41.28
N PHE A 8 -52.62 -44.99 42.48
CA PHE A 8 -52.58 -43.67 43.12
C PHE A 8 -51.12 -43.23 43.41
N LEU A 9 -50.27 -44.17 43.81
CA LEU A 9 -48.84 -43.84 44.06
C LEU A 9 -48.06 -43.59 42.76
N LEU A 10 -48.41 -44.27 41.66
CA LEU A 10 -47.78 -44.02 40.34
C LEU A 10 -48.22 -42.71 39.68
N LEU A 11 -49.49 -42.30 39.95
CA LEU A 11 -49.97 -40.96 39.49
C LEU A 11 -49.38 -39.81 40.29
N LEU A 12 -49.11 -39.95 41.58
CA LEU A 12 -48.44 -38.92 42.39
C LEU A 12 -46.96 -38.77 42.01
N LEU A 13 -46.25 -39.86 41.61
CA LEU A 13 -44.90 -39.80 41.13
C LEU A 13 -44.80 -39.19 39.72
N ALA A 14 -45.80 -39.34 38.88
CA ALA A 14 -45.86 -38.70 37.56
C ALA A 14 -46.13 -37.17 37.64
N ILE A 15 -46.90 -36.72 38.63
CA ILE A 15 -47.21 -35.29 38.84
C ILE A 15 -46.03 -34.58 39.46
N THR A 16 -45.22 -35.20 40.30
CA THR A 16 -44.00 -34.58 40.87
C THR A 16 -42.86 -34.47 39.86
N SER A 17 -42.81 -35.35 38.84
CA SER A 17 -41.80 -35.23 37.75
C SER A 17 -42.12 -34.10 36.74
N LEU A 18 -43.38 -33.70 36.60
CA LEU A 18 -43.75 -32.58 35.71
C LEU A 18 -43.46 -31.19 36.30
N PHE A 19 -43.33 -31.06 37.63
CA PHE A 19 -43.03 -29.78 38.28
C PHE A 19 -41.52 -29.58 38.56
N ALA A 20 -40.66 -30.56 38.31
CA ALA A 20 -39.21 -30.45 38.51
C ALA A 20 -38.43 -30.00 37.28
N GLN A 21 -39.11 -29.70 36.14
CA GLN A 21 -38.50 -28.95 35.04
C GLN A 21 -38.43 -27.46 35.40
N LYS A 22 -37.60 -27.16 36.42
CA LYS A 22 -37.15 -25.80 36.67
C LYS A 22 -36.53 -25.24 35.39
N ARG A 23 -37.20 -24.21 34.85
CA ARG A 23 -36.68 -23.28 33.89
C ARG A 23 -35.17 -23.08 34.08
N ARG A 24 -34.33 -23.74 33.26
CA ARG A 24 -33.01 -23.25 33.00
C ARG A 24 -33.21 -21.90 32.30
N LYS A 25 -33.06 -20.82 33.08
CA LYS A 25 -32.91 -19.47 32.51
C LYS A 25 -31.74 -19.57 31.52
N SER A 26 -32.05 -19.63 30.24
CA SER A 26 -31.07 -19.41 29.22
C SER A 26 -30.46 -18.03 29.48
N THR A 27 -29.23 -17.97 29.91
CA THR A 27 -28.47 -16.72 29.91
C THR A 27 -28.57 -16.15 28.50
N PRO A 28 -29.04 -14.91 28.34
CA PRO A 28 -29.13 -14.32 27.00
C PRO A 28 -27.72 -14.33 26.44
N LYS A 29 -27.53 -15.08 25.35
CA LYS A 29 -26.30 -14.98 24.53
C LYS A 29 -26.18 -13.49 24.21
N LYS A 30 -25.18 -12.80 24.77
CA LYS A 30 -24.82 -11.44 24.35
C LYS A 30 -24.67 -11.50 22.85
N LYS A 31 -25.58 -10.86 22.11
CA LYS A 31 -25.37 -10.61 20.67
C LYS A 31 -24.00 -9.96 20.56
N PRO A 32 -23.13 -10.39 19.62
CA PRO A 32 -21.87 -9.71 19.37
C PRO A 32 -22.22 -8.23 19.20
N THR A 33 -21.67 -7.38 20.03
CA THR A 33 -21.81 -5.94 19.88
C THR A 33 -21.24 -5.63 18.49
N ALA A 34 -22.08 -5.17 17.59
CA ALA A 34 -21.62 -4.74 16.27
C ALA A 34 -20.51 -3.73 16.51
N VAL A 35 -19.31 -4.04 16.02
CA VAL A 35 -18.19 -3.10 16.04
C VAL A 35 -18.64 -1.94 15.18
N VAL A 36 -19.04 -0.84 15.80
CA VAL A 36 -19.35 0.40 15.10
C VAL A 36 -18.02 0.90 14.54
N THR A 37 -17.76 0.58 13.29
CA THR A 37 -16.64 1.18 12.56
C THR A 37 -16.94 2.66 12.45
N ILE A 38 -16.18 3.49 13.16
CA ILE A 38 -16.33 4.93 13.08
C ILE A 38 -15.88 5.33 11.67
N HIS A 39 -16.85 5.68 10.84
CA HIS A 39 -16.61 6.21 9.51
C HIS A 39 -15.94 7.59 9.64
N GLN A 40 -14.71 7.70 9.14
CA GLN A 40 -13.94 8.95 9.14
C GLN A 40 -13.70 9.39 7.69
N GLY A 41 -14.55 10.27 7.18
CA GLY A 41 -14.40 10.81 5.83
C GLY A 41 -14.45 9.72 4.76
N ILE A 42 -13.33 9.52 4.04
CA ILE A 42 -13.19 8.56 2.93
C ILE A 42 -12.79 7.14 3.38
N PHE A 43 -12.61 6.89 4.67
CA PHE A 43 -12.13 5.62 5.21
C PHE A 43 -13.25 4.74 5.78
N PRO A 44 -13.03 3.42 5.91
CA PRO A 44 -11.83 2.66 5.58
C PRO A 44 -11.63 2.45 4.07
N LEU A 45 -10.37 2.21 3.68
CA LEU A 45 -10.07 1.72 2.34
C LEU A 45 -10.54 0.27 2.18
N LYS A 46 -10.82 -0.12 0.93
CA LYS A 46 -11.24 -1.47 0.57
C LYS A 46 -10.52 -1.92 -0.71
N VAL A 47 -10.42 -3.21 -0.90
CA VAL A 47 -10.05 -3.79 -2.19
C VAL A 47 -11.27 -3.74 -3.12
N SER A 48 -11.09 -3.28 -4.35
CA SER A 48 -12.16 -3.28 -5.36
C SER A 48 -12.64 -4.70 -5.67
N LYS A 49 -13.91 -4.85 -6.07
CA LYS A 49 -14.50 -6.17 -6.37
C LYS A 49 -13.73 -7.00 -7.41
N ASN A 50 -13.00 -6.36 -8.30
CA ASN A 50 -12.21 -7.02 -9.34
C ASN A 50 -10.73 -7.23 -8.95
N GLY A 51 -10.34 -6.90 -7.70
CA GLY A 51 -8.99 -7.09 -7.19
C GLY A 51 -7.90 -6.25 -7.87
N ARG A 52 -8.25 -5.11 -8.49
CA ARG A 52 -7.28 -4.37 -9.32
C ARG A 52 -6.81 -3.05 -8.75
N TYR A 53 -7.56 -2.44 -7.84
CA TYR A 53 -7.24 -1.16 -7.20
C TYR A 53 -7.90 -1.08 -5.82
N LEU A 54 -7.42 -0.17 -5.02
CA LEU A 54 -8.08 0.18 -3.76
C LEU A 54 -9.24 1.15 -4.02
N THR A 55 -10.22 1.11 -3.15
CA THR A 55 -11.33 2.07 -3.14
C THR A 55 -11.44 2.73 -1.79
N ASP A 56 -12.00 3.93 -1.78
CA ASP A 56 -12.43 4.58 -0.56
C ASP A 56 -13.73 3.96 0.00
N TYR A 57 -14.21 4.49 1.11
CA TYR A 57 -15.47 4.06 1.74
C TYR A 57 -16.66 4.11 0.77
N TYR A 58 -16.69 5.09 -0.14
CA TYR A 58 -17.76 5.30 -1.14
C TYR A 58 -17.57 4.46 -2.41
N ASN A 59 -16.62 3.54 -2.43
CA ASN A 59 -16.23 2.71 -3.58
C ASN A 59 -15.66 3.50 -4.77
N ARG A 60 -15.17 4.72 -4.55
CA ARG A 60 -14.43 5.48 -5.57
C ARG A 60 -12.99 4.96 -5.64
N PRO A 61 -12.40 4.86 -6.85
CA PRO A 61 -10.99 4.43 -7.00
C PRO A 61 -10.05 5.32 -6.18
N PHE A 62 -9.20 4.71 -5.37
CA PHE A 62 -8.21 5.38 -4.53
C PHE A 62 -6.82 5.14 -5.09
N LEU A 63 -6.25 6.15 -5.76
CA LEU A 63 -4.85 6.14 -6.18
C LEU A 63 -3.97 6.42 -4.97
N LEU A 64 -3.29 5.39 -4.48
CA LEU A 64 -2.42 5.54 -3.33
C LEU A 64 -1.17 6.33 -3.73
N ASN A 65 -0.93 7.46 -3.07
CA ASN A 65 0.24 8.31 -3.24
C ASN A 65 0.90 8.51 -1.87
N ALA A 66 1.88 7.67 -1.56
CA ALA A 66 2.49 7.62 -0.24
C ALA A 66 3.85 8.32 -0.17
N ASP A 67 4.23 8.70 1.04
CA ASP A 67 5.59 9.09 1.40
C ASP A 67 6.17 8.18 2.49
N ALA A 68 7.43 7.80 2.35
CA ALA A 68 8.17 6.99 3.31
C ALA A 68 8.71 7.87 4.44
N GLY A 69 7.91 8.02 5.50
CA GLY A 69 8.31 8.72 6.72
C GLY A 69 8.71 7.76 7.85
N TRP A 70 9.50 6.73 7.53
CA TRP A 70 9.69 5.54 8.35
C TRP A 70 9.91 5.81 9.83
N THR A 71 10.81 6.74 10.19
CA THR A 71 11.19 6.99 11.59
C THR A 71 10.47 8.20 12.22
N LEU A 72 9.37 8.69 11.62
CA LEU A 72 8.63 9.85 12.13
C LEU A 72 8.28 9.69 13.62
N LEU A 73 7.73 8.54 14.01
CA LEU A 73 7.26 8.29 15.37
C LEU A 73 8.39 8.29 16.42
N GLN A 74 9.63 8.06 15.98
CA GLN A 74 10.81 8.02 16.84
C GLN A 74 11.55 9.34 16.92
N LYS A 75 11.49 10.12 15.84
CA LYS A 75 12.31 11.33 15.67
C LYS A 75 11.57 12.62 15.91
N LEU A 76 10.29 12.68 15.58
CA LEU A 76 9.52 13.90 15.64
C LEU A 76 8.60 13.95 16.86
N ARG A 77 8.48 15.11 17.49
CA ARG A 77 7.39 15.42 18.39
C ARG A 77 6.15 15.78 17.59
N ILE A 78 5.00 15.84 18.26
CA ILE A 78 3.72 16.02 17.57
C ILE A 78 3.64 17.34 16.76
N GLU A 79 4.31 18.39 17.20
CA GLU A 79 4.34 19.66 16.49
C GLU A 79 5.03 19.51 15.13
N ASP A 80 6.20 18.89 15.09
CA ASP A 80 6.95 18.62 13.87
C ASP A 80 6.24 17.60 12.97
N ALA A 81 5.65 16.55 13.57
CA ALA A 81 4.83 15.59 12.82
C ALA A 81 3.66 16.27 12.10
N LYS A 82 3.01 17.27 12.71
CA LYS A 82 1.97 18.07 12.06
C LYS A 82 2.51 18.85 10.87
N VAL A 83 3.71 19.45 10.99
CA VAL A 83 4.35 20.20 9.88
C VAL A 83 4.60 19.25 8.71
N TYR A 84 5.20 18.10 8.97
CA TYR A 84 5.44 17.08 7.94
C TYR A 84 4.14 16.63 7.26
N LEU A 85 3.14 16.19 8.02
CA LEU A 85 1.86 15.73 7.48
C LEU A 85 1.15 16.81 6.67
N ALA A 86 1.15 18.07 7.14
CA ALA A 86 0.53 19.19 6.43
C ALA A 86 1.23 19.47 5.10
N ASN A 87 2.57 19.44 5.06
CA ASN A 87 3.33 19.58 3.82
C ASN A 87 2.99 18.47 2.83
N ARG A 88 3.02 17.21 3.27
CA ARG A 88 2.72 16.06 2.41
C ARG A 88 1.29 16.10 1.87
N ASN A 89 0.32 16.45 2.70
CA ASN A 89 -1.07 16.62 2.27
C ASN A 89 -1.21 17.76 1.21
N ALA A 90 -0.56 18.89 1.42
CA ALA A 90 -0.55 19.99 0.45
C ALA A 90 0.08 19.60 -0.89
N GLN A 91 1.01 18.65 -0.88
CA GLN A 91 1.64 18.06 -2.07
C GLN A 91 0.90 16.81 -2.61
N HIS A 92 -0.37 16.64 -2.21
CA HIS A 92 -1.24 15.53 -2.66
C HIS A 92 -0.78 14.12 -2.29
N PHE A 93 0.09 13.98 -1.30
CA PHE A 93 0.27 12.70 -0.65
C PHE A 93 -0.97 12.40 0.20
N ASN A 94 -1.50 11.22 0.07
CA ASN A 94 -2.69 10.76 0.79
C ASN A 94 -2.39 9.60 1.75
N THR A 95 -1.14 9.19 1.84
CA THR A 95 -0.68 8.08 2.66
C THR A 95 0.73 8.37 3.19
N VAL A 96 1.02 7.96 4.43
CA VAL A 96 2.38 7.95 4.99
C VAL A 96 2.71 6.56 5.52
N PHE A 97 3.93 6.09 5.25
CA PHE A 97 4.46 4.81 5.75
C PHE A 97 5.33 5.06 6.97
N LEU A 98 5.04 4.40 8.08
CA LEU A 98 5.70 4.62 9.36
C LEU A 98 6.08 3.29 10.01
N GLN A 99 7.29 3.20 10.53
CA GLN A 99 7.67 2.15 11.47
C GLN A 99 7.02 2.44 12.82
N LEU A 100 6.21 1.50 13.33
CA LEU A 100 5.54 1.66 14.61
C LEU A 100 6.54 1.62 15.76
N LEU A 101 7.49 0.70 15.70
CA LEU A 101 8.57 0.56 16.70
C LEU A 101 9.84 1.27 16.21
N PRO A 102 10.73 1.68 17.13
CA PRO A 102 12.03 2.27 16.77
C PRO A 102 12.84 1.32 15.88
N PRO A 103 13.78 1.83 15.06
CA PRO A 103 14.65 0.98 14.26
C PRO A 103 15.37 -0.08 15.08
N GLU A 104 15.83 0.27 16.28
CA GLU A 104 16.51 -0.65 17.20
C GLU A 104 15.68 -0.87 18.48
N PRO A 105 15.62 -2.11 19.01
CA PRO A 105 14.77 -2.45 20.16
C PRO A 105 15.06 -1.69 21.45
N ASN A 106 16.30 -1.19 21.61
CA ASN A 106 16.73 -0.44 22.79
C ASN A 106 16.43 1.06 22.73
N GLN A 107 15.91 1.54 21.60
CA GLN A 107 15.59 2.95 21.39
C GLN A 107 14.18 3.32 21.90
N THR A 108 13.92 4.62 21.95
CA THR A 108 12.68 5.21 22.41
C THR A 108 12.06 6.11 21.32
N ASN A 109 10.84 6.56 21.54
CA ASN A 109 10.27 7.62 20.71
C ASN A 109 10.84 9.01 21.09
N ALA A 110 10.41 10.07 20.41
CA ALA A 110 10.85 11.46 20.64
C ALA A 110 10.51 12.01 22.05
N TYR A 111 9.72 11.26 22.83
CA TYR A 111 9.35 11.60 24.21
C TYR A 111 10.11 10.77 25.26
N GLY A 112 11.05 9.91 24.84
CA GLY A 112 11.80 9.04 25.71
C GLY A 112 11.07 7.78 26.16
N GLU A 113 9.90 7.48 25.58
CA GLU A 113 9.13 6.29 25.92
C GLU A 113 9.59 5.09 25.08
N ALA A 114 9.89 3.96 25.75
CA ALA A 114 10.16 2.68 25.10
C ALA A 114 8.81 1.98 24.77
N PRO A 115 8.75 1.16 23.70
CA PRO A 115 7.49 0.53 23.31
C PRO A 115 7.00 -0.58 24.26
N PHE A 116 7.89 -1.18 25.03
CA PHE A 116 7.57 -2.30 25.93
C PHE A 116 8.28 -2.17 27.28
N TYR A 117 7.62 -2.67 28.36
CA TYR A 117 8.19 -2.87 29.69
C TYR A 117 7.71 -4.21 30.28
N PRO A 118 8.60 -5.23 30.45
CA PRO A 118 10.05 -5.23 30.14
C PRO A 118 10.35 -4.99 28.66
N LYS A 119 11.57 -4.50 28.37
CA LYS A 119 12.01 -4.27 26.99
C LYS A 119 11.89 -5.54 26.16
N GLU A 120 11.55 -5.40 24.90
CA GLU A 120 11.41 -6.48 23.90
C GLU A 120 10.31 -7.51 24.19
N ASP A 121 9.52 -7.34 25.25
CA ASP A 121 8.41 -8.26 25.54
C ASP A 121 7.10 -7.81 24.86
N PHE A 122 6.70 -8.50 23.82
CA PHE A 122 5.50 -8.20 23.03
C PHE A 122 4.18 -8.38 23.81
N SER A 123 4.21 -9.05 24.97
CA SER A 123 3.04 -9.15 25.85
C SER A 123 2.88 -7.96 26.80
N ALA A 124 3.86 -7.03 26.85
CA ALA A 124 3.90 -5.92 27.79
C ALA A 124 4.04 -4.53 27.12
N PRO A 125 3.10 -4.13 26.22
CA PRO A 125 3.17 -2.86 25.53
C PRO A 125 3.01 -1.66 26.49
N ASN A 126 3.84 -0.63 26.28
CA ASN A 126 3.81 0.62 27.06
C ASN A 126 2.73 1.57 26.52
N ASP A 127 1.68 1.80 27.30
CA ASP A 127 0.55 2.62 26.89
C ASP A 127 0.92 4.04 26.46
N LYS A 128 1.88 4.68 27.15
CA LYS A 128 2.33 6.05 26.81
C LYS A 128 2.98 6.13 25.42
N TYR A 129 3.76 5.11 25.04
CA TYR A 129 4.33 5.02 23.71
C TYR A 129 3.23 5.03 22.63
N PHE A 130 2.23 4.17 22.79
CA PHE A 130 1.16 4.00 21.83
C PHE A 130 0.13 5.16 21.85
N GLN A 131 0.00 5.91 22.94
CA GLN A 131 -0.80 7.15 22.97
C GLN A 131 -0.25 8.19 21.99
N TYR A 132 1.06 8.34 21.89
CA TYR A 132 1.67 9.24 20.90
C TYR A 132 1.36 8.79 19.47
N VAL A 133 1.46 7.49 19.19
CA VAL A 133 1.09 6.93 17.88
C VAL A 133 -0.37 7.28 17.53
N GLU A 134 -1.29 7.13 18.49
CA GLU A 134 -2.70 7.51 18.27
C GLU A 134 -2.87 8.98 17.93
N GLU A 135 -2.07 9.86 18.52
CA GLU A 135 -2.16 11.30 18.21
C GLU A 135 -1.72 11.59 16.77
N VAL A 136 -0.64 10.96 16.28
CA VAL A 136 -0.22 11.08 14.89
C VAL A 136 -1.29 10.53 13.92
N ILE A 137 -1.89 9.38 14.23
CA ILE A 137 -2.99 8.81 13.42
C ILE A 137 -4.19 9.77 13.35
N LYS A 138 -4.56 10.40 14.46
CA LYS A 138 -5.65 11.40 14.51
C LYS A 138 -5.34 12.62 13.65
N GLN A 139 -4.08 13.12 13.68
CA GLN A 139 -3.68 14.26 12.84
C GLN A 139 -3.79 13.90 11.35
N ALA A 140 -3.28 12.72 10.94
CA ALA A 140 -3.41 12.23 9.57
C ALA A 140 -4.88 12.05 9.15
N ALA A 141 -5.74 11.53 10.03
CA ALA A 141 -7.17 11.37 9.77
C ALA A 141 -7.88 12.70 9.48
N ARG A 142 -7.55 13.77 10.22
CA ARG A 142 -8.08 15.14 9.98
C ARG A 142 -7.72 15.67 8.58
N MET A 143 -6.61 15.22 8.02
CA MET A 143 -6.14 15.56 6.68
C MET A 143 -6.57 14.53 5.63
N GLN A 144 -7.40 13.57 6.00
CA GLN A 144 -7.84 12.45 5.15
C GLN A 144 -6.67 11.63 4.59
N MET A 145 -5.63 11.42 5.39
CA MET A 145 -4.46 10.63 5.04
C MET A 145 -4.50 9.25 5.71
N VAL A 146 -4.09 8.24 4.97
CA VAL A 146 -3.82 6.88 5.47
C VAL A 146 -2.52 6.91 6.26
N VAL A 147 -2.49 6.19 7.39
CA VAL A 147 -1.26 5.83 8.09
C VAL A 147 -1.03 4.34 7.91
N ALA A 148 -0.04 3.98 7.11
CA ALA A 148 0.39 2.61 6.91
C ALA A 148 1.50 2.28 7.91
N LEU A 149 1.19 1.43 8.90
CA LEU A 149 2.06 1.12 10.04
C LEU A 149 2.76 -0.22 9.86
N VAL A 150 4.06 -0.26 10.12
CA VAL A 150 4.81 -1.51 10.24
C VAL A 150 4.89 -1.90 11.71
N PRO A 151 4.22 -2.98 12.15
CA PRO A 151 4.15 -3.39 13.55
C PRO A 151 5.51 -3.61 14.20
N ALA A 152 6.42 -4.27 13.48
CA ALA A 152 7.80 -4.52 13.88
C ALA A 152 8.63 -4.81 12.62
N TRP A 153 9.57 -3.93 12.31
CA TRP A 153 10.40 -4.01 11.10
C TRP A 153 11.39 -5.17 11.18
N LEU A 154 11.35 -6.09 10.22
CA LEU A 154 12.31 -7.19 10.17
C LEU A 154 13.75 -6.70 9.90
N GLY A 155 13.88 -5.74 8.99
CA GLY A 155 15.14 -5.13 8.62
C GLY A 155 15.98 -5.93 7.65
N CYS A 156 16.80 -5.22 6.88
CA CYS A 156 17.75 -5.82 5.94
C CYS A 156 18.89 -6.59 6.62
N CYS A 157 19.19 -6.23 7.85
CA CYS A 157 20.43 -6.57 8.50
C CYS A 157 20.17 -7.09 9.94
N ARG A 158 21.21 -7.48 10.66
CA ARG A 158 21.07 -7.87 12.08
C ARG A 158 20.80 -6.63 12.93
N GLY A 159 20.11 -6.82 14.06
CA GLY A 159 19.91 -5.79 15.07
C GLY A 159 18.49 -5.25 15.17
N ASN A 160 17.71 -5.26 14.12
CA ASN A 160 16.32 -4.81 14.11
C ASN A 160 15.41 -5.77 14.93
N TRP A 161 14.11 -5.73 14.70
CA TRP A 161 13.13 -6.57 15.41
C TRP A 161 13.12 -8.03 14.97
N TYR A 162 14.02 -8.42 14.06
CA TYR A 162 14.14 -9.77 13.53
C TYR A 162 14.28 -10.85 14.64
N ASP A 163 15.35 -10.74 15.46
CA ASP A 163 15.59 -11.71 16.53
C ASP A 163 14.58 -11.58 17.68
N VAL A 164 14.10 -10.37 17.95
CA VAL A 164 13.11 -10.11 18.99
C VAL A 164 11.79 -10.81 18.69
N GLN A 165 11.29 -10.71 17.45
CA GLN A 165 10.07 -11.40 17.03
C GLN A 165 10.22 -12.92 17.20
N TYR A 166 11.33 -13.48 16.77
CA TYR A 166 11.59 -14.91 16.90
C TYR A 166 11.64 -15.37 18.36
N LYS A 167 12.34 -14.62 19.23
CA LYS A 167 12.41 -14.91 20.68
C LYS A 167 11.07 -14.82 21.39
N ASN A 168 10.20 -13.90 20.96
CA ASN A 168 8.84 -13.79 21.52
C ASN A 168 7.95 -14.98 21.12
N GLY A 169 8.22 -15.60 20.00
CA GLY A 169 7.50 -16.78 19.52
C GLY A 169 6.06 -16.47 19.08
N VAL A 170 5.36 -17.50 18.64
CA VAL A 170 4.02 -17.42 18.03
C VAL A 170 3.01 -16.74 18.94
N GLU A 171 2.94 -17.16 20.21
CA GLU A 171 1.90 -16.69 21.12
C GLU A 171 2.03 -15.20 21.44
N LYS A 172 3.23 -14.72 21.82
CA LYS A 172 3.41 -13.29 22.10
C LYS A 172 3.28 -12.41 20.86
N CYS A 173 3.68 -12.91 19.67
CA CYS A 173 3.45 -12.20 18.41
C CYS A 173 1.95 -12.09 18.09
N ARG A 174 1.15 -13.15 18.33
CA ARG A 174 -0.31 -13.12 18.18
C ARG A 174 -0.97 -12.13 19.17
N VAL A 175 -0.53 -12.17 20.44
CA VAL A 175 -1.02 -11.26 21.49
C VAL A 175 -0.72 -9.80 21.10
N TYR A 176 0.49 -9.51 20.63
CA TYR A 176 0.86 -8.17 20.18
C TYR A 176 0.03 -7.72 18.98
N GLY A 177 -0.12 -8.57 17.96
CA GLY A 177 -1.00 -8.29 16.83
C GLY A 177 -2.44 -7.98 17.27
N SER A 178 -2.98 -8.79 18.18
CA SER A 178 -4.32 -8.58 18.75
C SER A 178 -4.42 -7.29 19.56
N TYR A 179 -3.38 -6.96 20.33
CA TYR A 179 -3.29 -5.68 21.06
C TYR A 179 -3.35 -4.49 20.09
N LEU A 180 -2.53 -4.50 19.05
CA LEU A 180 -2.51 -3.44 18.02
C LEU A 180 -3.87 -3.31 17.32
N GLY A 181 -4.43 -4.44 16.88
CA GLY A 181 -5.74 -4.46 16.26
C GLY A 181 -6.83 -3.89 17.17
N ASN A 182 -6.89 -4.31 18.44
CA ASN A 182 -7.86 -3.80 19.41
C ASN A 182 -7.67 -2.32 19.72
N ARG A 183 -6.43 -1.87 19.84
CA ARG A 183 -6.12 -0.47 20.13
C ARG A 183 -6.50 0.46 19.00
N PHE A 184 -6.17 0.07 17.77
CA PHE A 184 -6.28 0.95 16.61
C PHE A 184 -7.53 0.74 15.76
N LYS A 185 -8.37 -0.30 16.00
CA LYS A 185 -9.59 -0.58 15.20
C LYS A 185 -10.59 0.58 15.11
N LYS A 186 -10.52 1.53 16.03
CA LYS A 186 -11.36 2.74 16.00
C LYS A 186 -10.90 3.77 14.95
N TYR A 187 -9.69 3.63 14.40
CA TYR A 187 -9.13 4.54 13.39
C TYR A 187 -9.20 3.88 12.03
N SER A 188 -10.18 4.28 11.24
CA SER A 188 -10.43 3.69 9.91
C SER A 188 -9.39 4.04 8.84
N ASN A 189 -8.48 4.99 9.12
CA ASN A 189 -7.39 5.40 8.24
C ASN A 189 -6.08 4.62 8.47
N VAL A 190 -6.11 3.50 9.18
CA VAL A 190 -4.93 2.66 9.42
C VAL A 190 -4.89 1.49 8.43
N VAL A 191 -3.70 1.24 7.89
CA VAL A 191 -3.34 0.07 7.08
C VAL A 191 -2.09 -0.55 7.70
N TRP A 192 -1.89 -1.86 7.60
CA TRP A 192 -0.73 -2.54 8.16
C TRP A 192 0.20 -3.06 7.06
N ILE A 193 1.51 -2.88 7.30
CA ILE A 193 2.57 -3.42 6.46
C ILE A 193 3.38 -4.39 7.33
N MET A 194 3.24 -5.70 7.10
CA MET A 194 4.06 -6.70 7.78
C MET A 194 5.45 -6.77 7.16
N GLY A 195 6.41 -7.33 7.87
CA GLY A 195 7.75 -7.59 7.32
C GLY A 195 8.72 -6.41 7.39
N GLY A 196 9.41 -6.16 6.29
CA GLY A 196 10.41 -5.09 6.10
C GLY A 196 11.72 -5.62 5.53
N ASP A 197 12.13 -5.15 4.37
CA ASP A 197 13.40 -5.41 3.65
C ASP A 197 13.77 -6.85 3.36
N ARG A 198 12.97 -7.83 3.78
CA ARG A 198 13.31 -9.25 3.61
C ARG A 198 12.12 -10.16 3.54
N ASP A 199 12.35 -11.31 2.95
CA ASP A 199 11.48 -12.46 3.12
C ASP A 199 11.78 -13.13 4.46
N PRO A 200 10.78 -13.64 5.16
CA PRO A 200 11.01 -14.33 6.42
C PRO A 200 11.71 -15.66 6.15
N LEU A 201 12.68 -15.99 6.99
CA LEU A 201 13.32 -17.32 7.00
C LEU A 201 12.65 -18.16 8.08
N ARG A 202 13.18 -18.07 9.29
CA ARG A 202 12.62 -18.74 10.47
C ARG A 202 11.47 -17.99 11.14
N GLU A 203 11.23 -16.72 10.73
CA GLU A 203 10.21 -15.83 11.31
C GLU A 203 8.84 -15.94 10.63
N GLU A 204 8.68 -16.76 9.61
CA GLU A 204 7.43 -16.87 8.86
C GLU A 204 6.23 -17.13 9.78
N HIS A 205 6.36 -18.10 10.71
CA HIS A 205 5.30 -18.47 11.63
C HIS A 205 4.94 -17.37 12.63
N VAL A 206 5.90 -16.53 13.08
CA VAL A 206 5.62 -15.41 13.98
C VAL A 206 5.04 -14.23 13.23
N GLN A 207 5.43 -13.99 11.96
CA GLN A 207 4.79 -13.01 11.09
C GLN A 207 3.31 -13.36 10.83
N LYS A 208 3.01 -14.61 10.50
CA LYS A 208 1.64 -15.11 10.34
C LYS A 208 0.82 -14.89 11.62
N ALA A 209 1.35 -15.30 12.76
CA ALA A 209 0.64 -15.16 14.03
C ALA A 209 0.32 -13.70 14.37
N MET A 210 1.25 -12.77 14.14
CA MET A 210 1.04 -11.35 14.36
C MET A 210 -0.03 -10.79 13.40
N ALA A 211 0.02 -11.12 12.11
CA ALA A 211 -0.95 -10.71 11.11
C ALA A 211 -2.36 -11.26 11.40
N GLU A 212 -2.47 -12.52 11.82
CA GLU A 212 -3.72 -13.15 12.22
C GLU A 212 -4.32 -12.47 13.46
N GLY A 213 -3.48 -12.14 14.45
CA GLY A 213 -3.90 -11.37 15.63
C GLY A 213 -4.46 -10.00 15.27
N LEU A 214 -3.76 -9.26 14.40
CA LEU A 214 -4.22 -7.99 13.83
C LEU A 214 -5.56 -8.15 13.11
N LYS A 215 -5.65 -9.10 12.18
CA LYS A 215 -6.84 -9.30 11.34
C LYS A 215 -8.05 -9.72 12.14
N SER A 216 -7.86 -10.58 13.14
CA SER A 216 -8.93 -11.01 14.05
C SER A 216 -9.50 -9.83 14.87
N ALA A 217 -8.64 -8.93 15.34
CA ALA A 217 -9.04 -7.82 16.21
C ALA A 217 -9.57 -6.60 15.42
N ALA A 218 -9.05 -6.38 14.20
CA ALA A 218 -9.42 -5.26 13.32
C ALA A 218 -9.65 -5.75 11.86
N PRO A 219 -10.72 -6.53 11.59
CA PRO A 219 -10.92 -7.19 10.29
C PRO A 219 -11.09 -6.22 9.11
N HIS A 220 -11.43 -4.97 9.37
CA HIS A 220 -11.60 -3.93 8.34
C HIS A 220 -10.28 -3.22 7.97
N HIS A 221 -9.22 -3.38 8.76
CA HIS A 221 -7.91 -2.85 8.39
C HIS A 221 -7.29 -3.74 7.30
N LEU A 222 -6.80 -3.09 6.24
CA LEU A 222 -6.06 -3.79 5.20
C LEU A 222 -4.65 -4.13 5.70
N ILE A 223 -4.16 -5.30 5.28
CA ILE A 223 -2.83 -5.79 5.61
C ILE A 223 -2.09 -6.14 4.31
N THR A 224 -0.84 -5.72 4.21
CA THR A 224 0.12 -6.11 3.18
C THR A 224 1.43 -6.58 3.81
N TYR A 225 2.39 -6.98 2.98
CA TYR A 225 3.71 -7.44 3.43
C TYR A 225 4.83 -6.78 2.62
N HIS A 226 5.85 -6.28 3.29
CA HIS A 226 7.07 -5.74 2.70
C HIS A 226 8.11 -6.86 2.57
N ALA A 227 8.22 -7.40 1.37
CA ALA A 227 9.12 -8.50 1.03
C ALA A 227 10.58 -8.04 0.82
N ALA A 228 11.46 -8.97 0.47
CA ALA A 228 12.80 -8.65 0.01
C ALA A 228 12.78 -7.93 -1.35
N SER A 229 13.90 -7.27 -1.69
CA SER A 229 14.03 -6.59 -2.98
C SER A 229 13.83 -7.53 -4.16
N SER A 230 13.18 -7.04 -5.19
CA SER A 230 12.73 -7.75 -6.40
C SER A 230 11.57 -8.73 -6.17
N HIS A 231 11.03 -8.76 -4.98
CA HIS A 231 9.85 -9.56 -4.63
C HIS A 231 8.62 -8.68 -4.37
N SER A 232 7.50 -9.35 -4.26
CA SER A 232 6.22 -8.76 -3.83
C SER A 232 5.66 -9.54 -2.64
N SER A 233 4.66 -8.96 -1.99
CA SER A 233 3.96 -9.66 -0.89
C SER A 233 3.40 -11.03 -1.32
N THR A 234 2.97 -11.15 -2.59
CA THR A 234 2.37 -12.39 -3.11
C THR A 234 3.40 -13.48 -3.40
N ASP A 235 4.68 -13.15 -3.55
CA ASP A 235 5.75 -14.14 -3.65
C ASP A 235 5.98 -14.86 -2.32
N VAL A 236 5.68 -14.19 -1.20
CA VAL A 236 5.92 -14.70 0.15
C VAL A 236 4.64 -15.24 0.78
N PHE A 237 3.56 -14.46 0.77
CA PHE A 237 2.33 -14.75 1.49
C PHE A 237 1.08 -14.70 0.60
N GLY A 238 1.21 -15.00 -0.69
CA GLY A 238 0.13 -14.91 -1.67
C GLY A 238 -1.12 -15.72 -1.34
N SER A 239 -0.97 -16.87 -0.66
CA SER A 239 -2.04 -17.76 -0.22
C SER A 239 -2.66 -17.39 1.13
N GLU A 240 -2.04 -16.48 1.89
CA GLU A 240 -2.50 -16.16 3.23
C GLU A 240 -3.79 -15.32 3.21
N PRO A 241 -4.83 -15.69 3.96
CA PRO A 241 -6.11 -15.00 3.94
C PRO A 241 -6.07 -13.60 4.55
N TRP A 242 -5.06 -13.30 5.37
CA TRP A 242 -4.88 -11.97 5.95
C TRP A 242 -4.25 -10.97 4.97
N LEU A 243 -3.59 -11.44 3.88
CA LEU A 243 -2.98 -10.57 2.87
C LEU A 243 -4.05 -9.98 1.94
N ASP A 244 -4.43 -8.73 2.17
CA ASP A 244 -5.47 -8.07 1.38
C ASP A 244 -4.99 -7.55 0.03
N PHE A 245 -3.77 -6.98 -0.01
CA PHE A 245 -3.16 -6.45 -1.23
C PHE A 245 -1.65 -6.66 -1.22
N SER A 246 -1.02 -6.50 -2.38
CA SER A 246 0.41 -6.75 -2.57
C SER A 246 1.20 -5.45 -2.53
N MET A 247 2.45 -5.54 -2.09
CA MET A 247 3.44 -4.48 -2.10
C MET A 247 4.68 -4.97 -2.82
N VAL A 248 5.12 -4.27 -3.85
CA VAL A 248 6.32 -4.53 -4.62
C VAL A 248 7.47 -3.73 -4.02
N TYR A 249 8.65 -4.34 -3.93
CA TYR A 249 9.88 -3.71 -3.46
C TYR A 249 11.02 -3.88 -4.47
N THR A 250 11.75 -2.81 -4.78
CA THR A 250 12.76 -2.84 -5.84
C THR A 250 14.04 -2.04 -5.54
N TYR A 251 14.27 -1.68 -4.28
CA TYR A 251 15.37 -0.79 -3.91
C TYR A 251 16.76 -1.42 -4.11
N PHE A 252 16.92 -2.70 -3.73
CA PHE A 252 18.16 -3.45 -3.93
C PHE A 252 17.96 -4.54 -4.98
N ARG A 253 18.87 -4.67 -5.93
CA ARG A 253 18.85 -5.77 -6.88
C ARG A 253 19.72 -6.95 -6.39
N GLY A 254 19.14 -8.14 -6.40
CA GLY A 254 19.83 -9.38 -6.11
C GLY A 254 20.15 -9.57 -4.64
N LYS A 255 21.35 -9.25 -4.20
CA LYS A 255 21.77 -9.45 -2.81
C LYS A 255 21.32 -8.30 -1.92
N GLN A 256 20.66 -8.60 -0.83
CA GLN A 256 20.29 -7.66 0.20
C GLN A 256 21.52 -6.87 0.71
N GLY A 257 21.39 -5.55 0.81
CA GLY A 257 22.46 -4.66 1.28
C GLY A 257 23.53 -4.34 0.24
N VAL A 258 23.39 -4.80 -1.00
CA VAL A 258 24.30 -4.46 -2.10
C VAL A 258 23.65 -3.44 -3.02
N TRP A 259 24.16 -2.23 -2.98
CA TRP A 259 23.75 -1.15 -3.87
C TRP A 259 24.42 -1.33 -5.23
N THR A 260 23.63 -1.39 -6.29
CA THR A 260 24.14 -1.41 -7.67
C THR A 260 23.41 -0.36 -8.50
N PRO A 261 24.10 0.28 -9.48
CA PRO A 261 23.44 1.19 -10.43
C PRO A 261 22.37 0.50 -11.29
N GLU A 262 22.45 -0.82 -11.38
CA GLU A 262 21.56 -1.68 -12.17
C GLU A 262 20.44 -2.24 -11.29
N MET A 263 19.70 -1.36 -10.65
CA MET A 263 18.54 -1.76 -9.84
C MET A 263 17.51 -2.53 -10.67
N PRO A 264 16.71 -3.44 -10.07
CA PRO A 264 15.61 -4.04 -10.78
C PRO A 264 14.75 -2.95 -11.34
N GLN A 265 14.40 -3.11 -12.59
CA GLN A 265 13.49 -2.18 -13.18
C GLN A 265 12.12 -2.39 -12.55
N VAL A 266 11.57 -1.34 -12.01
CA VAL A 266 10.25 -1.36 -11.36
C VAL A 266 9.19 -1.98 -12.28
N TYR A 267 9.26 -1.70 -13.60
CA TYR A 267 8.30 -2.25 -14.54
C TYR A 267 8.39 -3.77 -14.68
N GLU A 268 9.58 -4.37 -14.51
CA GLU A 268 9.75 -5.83 -14.61
C GLU A 268 8.99 -6.53 -13.47
N VAL A 269 9.19 -6.07 -12.23
CA VAL A 269 8.51 -6.62 -11.07
C VAL A 269 7.00 -6.30 -11.10
N ALA A 270 6.63 -5.08 -11.51
CA ALA A 270 5.23 -4.68 -11.64
C ALA A 270 4.50 -5.48 -12.73
N MET A 271 5.13 -5.75 -13.87
CA MET A 271 4.57 -6.61 -14.92
C MET A 271 4.36 -8.03 -14.42
N ALA A 272 5.37 -8.62 -13.76
CA ALA A 272 5.26 -9.95 -13.18
C ALA A 272 4.12 -10.02 -12.17
N GLU A 273 4.03 -9.07 -11.25
CA GLU A 273 2.95 -9.02 -10.25
C GLU A 273 1.58 -8.86 -10.91
N SER A 274 1.48 -8.04 -11.95
CA SER A 274 0.20 -7.80 -12.66
C SER A 274 -0.36 -9.03 -13.36
N GLN A 275 0.46 -10.06 -13.65
CA GLN A 275 0.11 -11.28 -14.36
C GLN A 275 -0.26 -12.45 -13.43
N LYS A 276 -0.01 -12.32 -12.12
CA LYS A 276 -0.29 -13.39 -11.14
C LYS A 276 -1.79 -13.72 -11.04
N ILE A 277 -2.08 -14.99 -10.79
CA ILE A 277 -3.44 -15.52 -10.58
C ILE A 277 -3.47 -16.33 -9.27
N PRO A 278 -4.36 -16.03 -8.32
CA PRO A 278 -5.34 -14.95 -8.37
C PRO A 278 -4.69 -13.57 -8.29
N ARG A 279 -5.26 -12.61 -9.01
CA ARG A 279 -4.75 -11.25 -9.00
C ARG A 279 -5.07 -10.54 -7.70
N LYS A 280 -4.07 -9.88 -7.12
CA LYS A 280 -4.26 -8.92 -6.02
C LYS A 280 -3.96 -7.49 -6.52
N VAL A 281 -4.58 -6.49 -5.90
CA VAL A 281 -4.11 -5.10 -6.02
C VAL A 281 -2.66 -5.05 -5.60
N PHE A 282 -1.83 -4.30 -6.30
CA PHE A 282 -0.47 -4.05 -5.84
C PHE A 282 -0.09 -2.57 -5.92
N ILE A 283 0.85 -2.19 -5.07
CA ILE A 283 1.49 -0.88 -5.05
C ILE A 283 3.00 -1.05 -5.11
N LEU A 284 3.71 -0.04 -5.60
CA LEU A 284 5.14 0.08 -5.34
C LEU A 284 5.32 0.67 -3.95
N GLY A 285 5.74 -0.16 -3.01
CA GLY A 285 5.88 0.26 -1.62
C GLY A 285 7.23 0.87 -1.30
N GLU A 286 8.27 0.42 -2.00
CA GLU A 286 9.59 0.99 -1.85
C GLU A 286 10.44 0.75 -3.11
N ALA A 287 11.23 1.75 -3.48
CA ALA A 287 12.19 1.72 -4.57
C ALA A 287 13.32 2.71 -4.28
N GLN A 288 14.13 3.09 -5.28
CA GLN A 288 15.20 4.07 -5.09
C GLN A 288 14.67 5.39 -4.51
N TYR A 289 15.35 5.91 -3.50
CA TYR A 289 15.01 7.17 -2.83
C TYR A 289 15.70 8.36 -3.48
N GLU A 290 14.99 9.50 -3.52
CA GLU A 290 15.61 10.77 -3.90
C GLU A 290 16.58 11.24 -2.84
N ASP A 291 17.70 11.85 -3.27
CA ASP A 291 18.77 12.35 -2.40
C ASP A 291 19.42 11.23 -1.54
N GLU A 292 19.37 9.99 -2.05
CA GLU A 292 20.14 8.86 -1.51
C GLU A 292 20.87 8.12 -2.64
N ASN A 293 22.17 7.87 -2.44
CA ASN A 293 23.02 7.19 -3.39
C ASN A 293 22.94 7.84 -4.77
N VAL A 294 22.44 7.12 -5.79
CA VAL A 294 22.27 7.61 -7.16
C VAL A 294 20.86 8.17 -7.42
N GLY A 295 20.01 8.20 -6.41
CA GLY A 295 18.60 8.59 -6.54
C GLY A 295 18.41 10.06 -6.87
N ASN A 296 17.60 10.33 -7.86
CA ASN A 296 17.24 11.67 -8.31
C ASN A 296 15.75 11.75 -8.70
N ASP A 297 15.28 12.95 -8.96
CA ASP A 297 13.89 13.23 -9.31
C ASP A 297 13.40 12.49 -10.57
N GLN A 298 14.25 12.26 -11.57
CA GLN A 298 13.90 11.48 -12.76
C GLN A 298 13.63 10.00 -12.41
N MET A 299 14.47 9.41 -11.56
CA MET A 299 14.26 8.03 -11.11
C MET A 299 12.94 7.89 -10.36
N ILE A 300 12.61 8.85 -9.49
CA ILE A 300 11.34 8.87 -8.75
C ILE A 300 10.15 8.95 -9.72
N ARG A 301 10.17 9.83 -10.71
CA ARG A 301 9.12 9.89 -11.73
C ARG A 301 8.98 8.57 -12.47
N ARG A 302 10.09 8.05 -12.97
CA ARG A 302 10.15 6.79 -13.72
C ARG A 302 9.50 5.63 -12.96
N GLN A 303 9.82 5.50 -11.68
CA GLN A 303 9.25 4.47 -10.79
C GLN A 303 7.73 4.60 -10.67
N ALA A 304 7.20 5.80 -10.47
CA ALA A 304 5.77 6.06 -10.35
C ALA A 304 5.02 5.74 -11.65
N TYR A 305 5.52 6.23 -12.79
CA TYR A 305 4.90 6.00 -14.10
C TYR A 305 4.96 4.54 -14.53
N TRP A 306 6.08 3.88 -14.31
CA TRP A 306 6.21 2.44 -14.58
C TRP A 306 5.24 1.61 -13.74
N THR A 307 5.08 1.94 -12.47
CA THR A 307 4.15 1.21 -11.61
C THR A 307 2.72 1.31 -12.12
N ILE A 308 2.22 2.53 -12.36
CA ILE A 308 0.83 2.74 -12.72
C ILE A 308 0.51 2.18 -14.11
N LEU A 309 1.42 2.31 -15.07
CA LEU A 309 1.23 1.81 -16.43
C LEU A 309 1.41 0.29 -16.56
N ASN A 310 1.97 -0.36 -15.55
CA ASN A 310 2.01 -1.82 -15.47
C ASN A 310 0.95 -2.39 -14.52
N GLY A 311 -0.06 -1.59 -14.19
CA GLY A 311 -1.28 -2.04 -13.51
C GLY A 311 -1.26 -1.92 -11.99
N GLY A 312 -0.30 -1.19 -11.41
CA GLY A 312 -0.26 -0.86 -9.99
C GLY A 312 -1.35 0.12 -9.58
N GLY A 313 -1.74 0.08 -8.33
CA GLY A 313 -2.75 0.93 -7.72
C GLY A 313 -2.18 2.10 -6.90
N GLY A 314 -0.86 2.27 -6.91
CA GLY A 314 -0.20 3.33 -6.15
C GLY A 314 1.30 3.23 -6.11
N HIS A 315 1.90 4.26 -5.53
CA HIS A 315 3.34 4.45 -5.45
C HIS A 315 3.69 5.09 -4.10
N CYS A 316 4.81 4.66 -3.51
CA CYS A 316 5.42 5.33 -2.37
C CYS A 316 6.67 6.09 -2.82
N TYR A 317 6.68 7.38 -2.60
CA TYR A 317 7.84 8.23 -2.72
C TYR A 317 8.77 7.99 -1.52
N GLY A 318 10.05 7.91 -1.77
CA GLY A 318 11.08 7.88 -0.74
C GLY A 318 12.14 8.94 -1.00
N SER A 319 12.68 9.49 0.06
CA SER A 319 13.83 10.39 0.04
C SER A 319 14.58 10.29 1.37
N SER A 320 15.76 10.88 1.45
CA SER A 320 16.57 10.93 2.68
C SER A 320 15.84 11.55 3.91
N ILE A 321 14.63 12.08 3.73
CA ILE A 321 13.78 12.57 4.82
C ILE A 321 13.30 11.44 5.75
N TRP A 322 13.26 10.20 5.29
CA TRP A 322 12.73 9.05 6.05
C TRP A 322 13.33 8.90 7.45
N ALA A 323 14.58 9.33 7.60
CA ALA A 323 15.32 9.25 8.85
C ALA A 323 15.14 10.48 9.76
N PHE A 324 14.50 11.54 9.29
CA PHE A 324 14.29 12.82 10.01
C PHE A 324 15.56 13.31 10.72
N GLY A 325 16.66 13.34 9.97
CA GLY A 325 17.94 13.87 10.44
C GLY A 325 17.93 15.39 10.60
N THR A 326 19.08 15.97 10.86
CA THR A 326 19.25 17.44 10.94
C THR A 326 18.77 18.08 9.63
N ASN A 327 18.06 19.21 9.73
CA ASN A 327 17.51 19.98 8.59
C ASN A 327 16.53 19.19 7.70
N TRP A 328 15.80 18.23 8.25
CA TRP A 328 14.80 17.46 7.51
C TRP A 328 13.75 18.34 6.82
N GLN A 329 13.46 19.54 7.37
CA GLN A 329 12.49 20.47 6.81
C GLN A 329 12.89 20.97 5.40
N GLU A 330 14.19 21.13 5.13
CA GLU A 330 14.68 21.53 3.81
C GLU A 330 14.36 20.47 2.75
N LYS A 331 14.39 19.20 3.13
CA LYS A 331 14.09 18.06 2.25
C LYS A 331 12.60 17.92 1.91
N LEU A 332 11.72 18.68 2.58
CA LEU A 332 10.31 18.78 2.20
C LEU A 332 10.11 19.38 0.79
N LEU A 333 11.12 20.08 0.27
CA LEU A 333 11.09 20.82 -0.99
C LEU A 333 11.91 20.15 -2.10
N LEU A 334 12.35 18.91 -1.94
CA LEU A 334 13.04 18.16 -2.98
C LEU A 334 12.22 18.15 -4.28
N PRO A 335 12.87 18.22 -5.46
CA PRO A 335 12.16 18.29 -6.75
C PRO A 335 11.17 17.15 -6.99
N GLY A 336 11.51 15.93 -6.57
CA GLY A 336 10.66 14.75 -6.71
C GLY A 336 9.32 14.89 -6.00
N VAL A 337 9.25 15.61 -4.87
CA VAL A 337 8.00 15.88 -4.14
C VAL A 337 6.97 16.56 -5.03
N ALA A 338 7.37 17.68 -5.69
CA ALA A 338 6.48 18.41 -6.59
C ALA A 338 6.09 17.56 -7.82
N GLN A 339 6.98 16.71 -8.30
CA GLN A 339 6.77 15.89 -9.49
C GLN A 339 5.86 14.69 -9.20
N VAL A 340 5.96 14.09 -8.03
CA VAL A 340 5.01 13.06 -7.56
C VAL A 340 3.63 13.68 -7.30
N SER A 341 3.57 14.92 -6.82
CA SER A 341 2.33 15.69 -6.75
C SER A 341 1.70 15.89 -8.14
N LEU A 342 2.51 16.20 -9.17
CA LEU A 342 2.03 16.30 -10.56
C LEU A 342 1.57 14.94 -11.12
N PHE A 343 2.32 13.87 -10.87
CA PHE A 343 1.92 12.52 -11.22
C PHE A 343 0.51 12.21 -10.69
N TYR A 344 0.28 12.46 -9.40
CA TYR A 344 -1.04 12.25 -8.79
C TYR A 344 -2.14 13.08 -9.49
N LYS A 345 -1.90 14.36 -9.73
CA LYS A 345 -2.85 15.26 -10.44
C LYS A 345 -3.17 14.78 -11.85
N ILE A 346 -2.18 14.29 -12.60
CA ILE A 346 -2.36 13.80 -13.96
C ILE A 346 -3.22 12.54 -13.94
N PHE A 347 -2.84 11.53 -13.14
CA PHE A 347 -3.52 10.24 -13.14
C PHE A 347 -4.88 10.27 -12.44
N SER A 348 -5.07 11.06 -11.37
CA SER A 348 -6.38 11.22 -10.74
C SER A 348 -7.43 11.83 -11.70
N GLY A 349 -7.00 12.54 -12.74
CA GLY A 349 -7.84 13.03 -13.82
C GLY A 349 -8.09 12.04 -14.97
N LEU A 350 -7.53 10.83 -14.91
CA LEU A 350 -7.64 9.77 -15.90
C LEU A 350 -8.34 8.54 -15.31
N PRO A 351 -8.96 7.69 -16.12
CA PRO A 351 -9.52 6.42 -15.67
C PRO A 351 -8.39 5.38 -15.44
N TRP A 352 -7.35 5.74 -14.66
CA TRP A 352 -6.14 4.97 -14.43
C TRP A 352 -6.42 3.52 -13.96
N TYR A 353 -7.42 3.34 -13.14
CA TYR A 353 -7.84 2.06 -12.57
C TYR A 353 -8.39 1.08 -13.61
N LEU A 354 -8.70 1.56 -14.82
CA LEU A 354 -9.12 0.74 -15.94
C LEU A 354 -7.98 0.36 -16.88
N PHE A 355 -6.85 1.05 -16.83
CA PHE A 355 -5.72 0.75 -17.70
C PHE A 355 -5.24 -0.70 -17.55
N ARG A 356 -4.78 -1.26 -18.68
CA ARG A 356 -4.19 -2.60 -18.80
C ARG A 356 -2.85 -2.46 -19.51
N PRO A 357 -1.78 -3.09 -19.02
CA PRO A 357 -0.51 -3.14 -19.75
C PRO A 357 -0.73 -3.66 -21.17
N ASP A 358 -0.08 -3.00 -22.15
CA ASP A 358 -0.03 -3.45 -23.55
C ASP A 358 1.04 -4.56 -23.67
N ALA A 359 0.69 -5.75 -23.17
CA ALA A 359 1.62 -6.89 -23.10
C ALA A 359 1.96 -7.46 -24.47
N SER A 360 1.07 -7.30 -25.46
CA SER A 360 1.26 -7.76 -26.84
C SER A 360 1.94 -6.75 -27.74
N ASN A 361 2.34 -5.60 -27.23
CA ASN A 361 3.01 -4.51 -27.97
C ASN A 361 2.21 -4.02 -29.20
N GLU A 362 0.87 -4.02 -29.08
CA GLU A 362 -0.01 -3.65 -30.19
C GLU A 362 -0.09 -2.14 -30.44
N ILE A 363 0.17 -1.32 -29.43
CA ILE A 363 0.06 0.14 -29.49
C ILE A 363 1.38 0.79 -29.85
N LEU A 364 2.42 0.57 -29.07
CA LEU A 364 3.77 1.11 -29.30
C LEU A 364 4.58 0.07 -30.08
N VAL A 365 4.62 0.22 -31.40
CA VAL A 365 5.22 -0.78 -32.31
C VAL A 365 6.71 -0.55 -32.56
N GLU A 366 7.22 0.68 -32.32
CA GLU A 366 8.64 1.00 -32.42
C GLU A 366 9.02 2.10 -31.43
N GLY A 367 10.26 2.06 -30.92
CA GLY A 367 10.78 3.07 -29.99
C GLY A 367 10.52 2.77 -28.50
N ARG A 368 10.19 1.51 -28.14
CA ARG A 368 9.93 1.12 -26.75
C ARG A 368 11.19 1.14 -25.86
N GLY A 369 12.38 0.95 -26.43
CA GLY A 369 13.61 0.69 -25.69
C GLY A 369 13.81 -0.79 -25.39
N ALA A 370 14.99 -1.16 -24.92
CA ALA A 370 15.33 -2.54 -24.60
C ALA A 370 14.68 -2.96 -23.27
N TYR A 371 14.13 -4.18 -23.23
CA TYR A 371 13.66 -4.76 -21.98
C TYR A 371 14.85 -4.99 -21.02
N GLY A 372 14.67 -4.77 -19.72
CA GLY A 372 15.75 -4.77 -18.73
C GLY A 372 16.50 -3.45 -18.61
N SER A 373 16.25 -2.47 -19.50
CA SER A 373 16.95 -1.17 -19.47
C SER A 373 16.19 -0.10 -18.69
N ASN A 374 16.94 0.92 -18.27
CA ASN A 374 16.39 2.15 -17.66
C ASN A 374 15.57 3.00 -18.65
N ASP A 375 15.57 2.63 -19.91
CA ASP A 375 14.98 3.37 -21.00
C ASP A 375 13.67 2.76 -21.53
N TYR A 376 13.20 1.69 -20.92
CA TYR A 376 12.02 0.97 -21.37
C TYR A 376 10.73 1.79 -21.24
N GLY A 377 10.05 1.99 -22.38
CA GLY A 377 8.75 2.67 -22.45
C GLY A 377 7.60 1.77 -22.01
N SER A 378 6.91 2.17 -20.96
CA SER A 378 5.71 1.46 -20.49
C SER A 378 4.45 1.96 -21.17
N VAL A 379 3.58 1.03 -21.55
CA VAL A 379 2.34 1.30 -22.27
C VAL A 379 1.17 0.63 -21.59
N SER A 380 0.11 1.39 -21.42
CA SER A 380 -1.16 0.87 -20.95
C SER A 380 -2.31 1.36 -21.84
N VAL A 381 -3.33 0.55 -21.97
CA VAL A 381 -4.52 0.83 -22.80
C VAL A 381 -5.81 0.60 -22.00
N LEU A 382 -6.84 1.39 -22.26
CA LEU A 382 -8.16 1.09 -21.74
C LEU A 382 -8.73 -0.17 -22.40
N PRO A 383 -9.50 -1.01 -21.70
CA PRO A 383 -10.07 -2.25 -22.27
C PRO A 383 -10.93 -2.04 -23.53
N ASN A 384 -11.51 -0.84 -23.67
CA ASN A 384 -12.28 -0.46 -24.85
C ASN A 384 -11.42 0.17 -25.96
N TYR A 385 -10.11 0.22 -25.81
CA TYR A 385 -9.14 0.81 -26.74
C TYR A 385 -9.40 2.30 -27.08
N ARG A 386 -10.16 3.04 -26.28
CA ARG A 386 -10.42 4.47 -26.53
C ARG A 386 -9.26 5.38 -26.15
N MET A 387 -8.32 4.89 -25.34
CA MET A 387 -7.15 5.64 -24.88
C MET A 387 -6.01 4.70 -24.58
N ALA A 388 -4.82 5.09 -24.97
CA ALA A 388 -3.55 4.54 -24.52
C ALA A 388 -2.73 5.63 -23.81
N ALA A 389 -1.94 5.22 -22.82
CA ALA A 389 -0.97 6.03 -22.11
C ALA A 389 0.41 5.39 -22.24
N ILE A 390 1.38 6.16 -22.69
CA ILE A 390 2.75 5.72 -22.97
C ILE A 390 3.70 6.62 -22.17
N TYR A 391 4.55 6.04 -21.33
CA TYR A 391 5.61 6.78 -20.66
C TYR A 391 6.96 6.40 -21.28
N LEU A 392 7.70 7.41 -21.70
CA LEU A 392 9.05 7.30 -22.27
C LEU A 392 10.04 7.91 -21.26
N PRO A 393 10.92 7.12 -20.63
CA PRO A 393 11.94 7.64 -19.71
C PRO A 393 12.93 8.57 -20.35
N THR A 394 13.18 8.41 -21.65
CA THR A 394 13.99 9.31 -22.48
C THR A 394 13.25 9.64 -23.76
N SER A 395 13.42 10.87 -24.23
CA SER A 395 12.76 11.36 -25.43
C SER A 395 13.34 10.73 -26.69
N ARG A 396 12.45 10.24 -27.53
CA ARG A 396 12.73 9.70 -28.85
C ARG A 396 11.50 9.65 -29.69
N THR A 397 11.68 9.63 -30.98
CA THR A 397 10.59 9.35 -31.93
C THR A 397 10.08 7.93 -31.73
N VAL A 398 8.74 7.78 -31.73
CA VAL A 398 8.05 6.51 -31.53
C VAL A 398 7.05 6.27 -32.62
N LYS A 399 6.76 4.99 -32.93
CA LYS A 399 5.70 4.62 -33.88
C LYS A 399 4.53 4.01 -33.12
N ILE A 400 3.35 4.62 -33.27
CA ILE A 400 2.11 4.24 -32.60
C ILE A 400 1.13 3.68 -33.64
N ASN A 401 0.63 2.49 -33.38
CA ASN A 401 -0.45 1.90 -34.18
C ASN A 401 -1.80 2.52 -33.75
N VAL A 402 -2.17 3.61 -34.42
CA VAL A 402 -3.42 4.34 -34.09
C VAL A 402 -4.68 3.61 -34.59
N GLU A 403 -4.53 2.60 -35.45
CA GLU A 403 -5.66 1.77 -35.94
C GLU A 403 -6.26 0.93 -34.81
N LYS A 404 -5.47 0.57 -33.81
CA LYS A 404 -5.94 -0.10 -32.60
C LYS A 404 -6.74 0.82 -31.67
N ILE A 405 -6.60 2.14 -31.81
CA ILE A 405 -7.30 3.12 -30.95
C ILE A 405 -8.68 3.41 -31.52
N LYS A 406 -9.71 3.16 -30.72
CA LYS A 406 -11.11 3.37 -31.12
C LYS A 406 -11.54 4.83 -30.98
N GLY A 407 -12.13 5.37 -32.06
CA GLY A 407 -12.66 6.73 -32.12
C GLY A 407 -12.71 7.20 -33.58
N SER A 408 -13.41 8.28 -33.85
CA SER A 408 -13.45 8.91 -35.17
C SER A 408 -12.28 9.85 -35.43
N ASN A 409 -11.67 10.38 -34.36
CA ASN A 409 -10.61 11.36 -34.41
C ASN A 409 -9.69 11.14 -33.18
N ILE A 410 -8.50 10.72 -33.44
CA ILE A 410 -7.50 10.41 -32.39
C ILE A 410 -6.62 11.62 -32.17
N ARG A 411 -6.47 12.05 -30.92
CA ARG A 411 -5.51 13.07 -30.52
C ARG A 411 -4.32 12.43 -29.84
N ALA A 412 -3.12 12.81 -30.25
CA ALA A 412 -1.90 12.59 -29.49
C ALA A 412 -1.62 13.83 -28.63
N LEU A 413 -1.37 13.63 -27.35
CA LEU A 413 -1.09 14.68 -26.37
C LEU A 413 0.16 14.33 -25.58
N TRP A 414 1.22 15.10 -25.75
CA TRP A 414 2.41 15.04 -24.94
C TRP A 414 2.24 15.82 -23.66
N ILE A 415 2.66 15.27 -22.54
CA ILE A 415 2.62 15.89 -21.22
C ILE A 415 4.01 15.76 -20.60
N SER A 416 4.59 16.89 -20.19
CA SER A 416 5.84 16.88 -19.41
C SER A 416 5.54 16.41 -17.98
N PRO A 417 6.15 15.31 -17.51
CA PRO A 417 5.97 14.83 -16.13
C PRO A 417 6.55 15.78 -15.08
N ARG A 418 7.46 16.68 -15.49
CA ARG A 418 8.13 17.62 -14.60
C ARG A 418 7.36 18.90 -14.37
N THR A 419 6.60 19.37 -15.41
CA THR A 419 5.99 20.70 -15.39
C THR A 419 4.48 20.68 -15.69
N ASN A 420 3.93 19.53 -16.08
CA ASN A 420 2.56 19.40 -16.60
C ASN A 420 2.26 20.25 -17.86
N LYS A 421 3.26 20.84 -18.51
CA LYS A 421 3.07 21.46 -19.82
C LYS A 421 2.61 20.44 -20.82
N ARG A 422 1.74 20.85 -21.74
CA ARG A 422 1.03 19.97 -22.67
C ARG A 422 1.18 20.46 -24.10
N TRP A 423 1.45 19.52 -25.02
CA TRP A 423 1.59 19.80 -26.45
C TRP A 423 0.76 18.81 -27.27
N ILE A 424 0.09 19.32 -28.29
CA ILE A 424 -0.64 18.48 -29.21
C ILE A 424 0.37 17.89 -30.20
N GLY A 425 0.53 16.56 -30.17
CA GLY A 425 1.35 15.80 -31.11
C GLY A 425 0.67 15.54 -32.45
N GLY A 426 -0.63 15.80 -32.54
CA GLY A 426 -1.40 15.68 -33.79
C GLY A 426 -2.82 15.17 -33.58
N TYR A 427 -3.58 15.22 -34.68
CA TYR A 427 -4.90 14.64 -34.83
C TYR A 427 -4.90 13.67 -36.00
N PHE A 428 -5.43 12.48 -35.82
CA PHE A 428 -5.37 11.41 -36.80
C PHE A 428 -6.72 10.69 -36.96
N LYS A 429 -6.99 10.20 -38.14
CA LYS A 429 -7.98 9.11 -38.29
C LYS A 429 -7.37 7.81 -37.76
N PRO A 430 -8.16 6.89 -37.21
CA PRO A 430 -7.69 5.60 -36.68
C PRO A 430 -7.29 4.66 -37.85
N LYS A 431 -6.21 4.96 -38.55
CA LYS A 431 -5.73 4.20 -39.68
C LYS A 431 -4.18 4.13 -39.69
N GLY A 432 -3.68 2.93 -39.64
CA GLY A 432 -2.25 2.60 -39.79
C GLY A 432 -1.40 3.07 -38.61
N VAL A 433 -0.11 3.20 -38.85
CA VAL A 433 0.91 3.61 -37.88
C VAL A 433 1.24 5.10 -38.06
N ARG A 434 1.48 5.78 -36.95
CA ARG A 434 1.91 7.20 -36.92
C ARG A 434 3.23 7.34 -36.19
N GLU A 435 4.13 8.11 -36.78
CA GLU A 435 5.36 8.54 -36.16
C GLU A 435 5.09 9.80 -35.33
N LEU A 436 5.52 9.80 -34.07
CA LEU A 436 5.33 10.88 -33.12
C LEU A 436 6.65 11.19 -32.43
N THR A 437 7.05 12.47 -32.50
CA THR A 437 8.26 12.97 -31.86
C THR A 437 7.87 13.86 -30.66
N PRO A 438 8.50 13.71 -29.49
CA PRO A 438 8.23 14.57 -28.35
C PRO A 438 8.71 16.01 -28.62
N PRO A 439 8.13 17.02 -27.92
CA PRO A 439 8.46 18.44 -28.15
C PRO A 439 9.92 18.82 -27.92
N THR A 440 10.58 18.17 -26.94
CA THR A 440 11.99 18.40 -26.64
C THR A 440 12.72 17.08 -26.45
N LEU A 441 14.03 17.09 -26.68
CA LEU A 441 14.94 15.97 -26.44
C LEU A 441 15.53 16.04 -25.02
N ASN A 442 16.11 14.94 -24.56
CA ASN A 442 16.78 14.80 -23.26
C ASN A 442 15.86 14.91 -22.02
N GLU A 443 14.58 14.63 -22.21
CA GLU A 443 13.55 14.63 -21.14
C GLU A 443 12.71 13.38 -21.19
N ASP A 444 12.01 13.08 -20.08
CA ASP A 444 10.98 12.06 -20.06
C ASP A 444 9.62 12.64 -20.48
N TRP A 445 8.74 11.79 -21.03
CA TRP A 445 7.45 12.21 -21.58
C TRP A 445 6.34 11.20 -21.29
N LEU A 446 5.15 11.73 -20.95
CA LEU A 446 3.91 10.98 -21.01
C LEU A 446 3.17 11.34 -22.31
N LEU A 447 2.88 10.36 -23.14
CA LEU A 447 2.05 10.49 -24.35
C LEU A 447 0.69 9.84 -24.11
N LEU A 448 -0.37 10.61 -24.23
CA LEU A 448 -1.75 10.10 -24.27
C LEU A 448 -2.24 10.09 -25.71
N VAL A 449 -2.73 8.93 -26.17
CA VAL A 449 -3.28 8.75 -27.52
C VAL A 449 -4.72 8.26 -27.41
N GLY A 450 -5.66 9.00 -27.96
CA GLY A 450 -7.06 8.61 -27.88
C GLY A 450 -8.03 9.78 -28.00
N ASN A 451 -9.30 9.48 -27.74
CA ASN A 451 -10.33 10.51 -27.68
C ASN A 451 -10.24 11.25 -26.34
N VAL A 452 -9.17 12.02 -26.14
CA VAL A 452 -9.00 12.88 -24.96
C VAL A 452 -9.92 14.08 -25.19
N GLY A 453 -11.08 14.09 -24.53
CA GLY A 453 -12.21 14.98 -24.73
C GLY A 453 -11.86 16.42 -25.14
N ARG A 454 -12.68 17.00 -25.99
CA ARG A 454 -12.74 18.46 -26.17
C ARG A 454 -13.11 19.06 -24.82
N LYS A 455 -12.19 19.80 -24.17
CA LYS A 455 -12.62 20.89 -23.31
C LYS A 455 -12.90 22.10 -24.17
#